data_4c859dd2a30048801f6cba0166d6b4b7
#
_entry.id   4c859dd2a30048801f6cba0166d6b4b7
#
_cell.length_a   1.000
_cell.length_b   1.000
_cell.length_c   1.000
_cell.angle_alpha   90.00
_cell.angle_beta   90.00
_cell.angle_gamma   90.00
#
_symmetry.space_group_name_H-M   'P 1'
#
loop_
_entity.id
_entity.type
_entity.pdbx_description
1 polymer ?
#
loop_
_entity_poly.entity_id
_entity_poly.type
_entity_poly.pdbx_seq_one_letter_code
_entity_poly.pdbx_strand_id
1 'polypeptide(L)'
;GYDMVFINGMGLRIVEEQRQQIQQAADKGIPVYTSMATNPANNICNLDSVQQNLIRGYLTNGGKTNYRNMLNYIRKAIDGKISSIPEVEDPAERPSDMLYHAGLTNPDDELEFLTVANYEKFMKDNRLYKEGARKIMITGQMADATGLIEALEKEGYNVYPVQSMTKFMSFIDEVQPDAIINMAH
;
A
#
# COMPACT_ATOMS: atom_id res chain seq x y z
N GLY A 1 -0.88 28.38 6.51
CA GLY A 1 -2.09 27.68 6.06
C GLY A 1 -1.72 26.35 5.44
N TYR A 2 -2.65 25.47 5.30
CA TYR A 2 -2.52 24.19 4.60
C TYR A 2 -3.20 24.30 3.22
N ASP A 3 -2.73 23.50 2.28
CA ASP A 3 -3.13 23.56 0.88
C ASP A 3 -4.25 22.57 0.56
N MET A 4 -4.39 21.53 1.38
CA MET A 4 -5.41 20.50 1.27
C MET A 4 -5.62 19.83 2.63
N VAL A 5 -6.83 19.34 2.87
CA VAL A 5 -7.15 18.40 3.96
C VAL A 5 -7.38 17.03 3.35
N PHE A 6 -6.55 16.07 3.73
CA PHE A 6 -6.65 14.68 3.25
C PHE A 6 -6.72 13.74 4.46
N ILE A 7 -7.81 12.99 4.57
CA ILE A 7 -8.03 12.01 5.64
C ILE A 7 -8.52 10.72 5.00
N ASN A 8 -7.73 9.66 5.13
CA ASN A 8 -8.14 8.31 4.79
C ASN A 8 -7.93 7.43 6.01
N GLY A 9 -9.00 6.88 6.55
CA GLY A 9 -8.91 6.14 7.79
C GLY A 9 -9.97 5.05 7.94
N MET A 10 -9.57 3.98 8.62
CA MET A 10 -10.47 2.91 9.05
C MET A 10 -10.51 2.92 10.59
N GLY A 11 -11.71 2.85 11.16
CA GLY A 11 -11.87 2.88 12.61
C GLY A 11 -11.67 4.25 13.28
N LEU A 12 -11.31 5.29 12.53
CA LEU A 12 -11.20 6.64 13.07
C LEU A 12 -12.57 7.24 13.34
N ARG A 13 -12.69 7.93 14.47
CA ARG A 13 -13.86 8.75 14.82
C ARG A 13 -13.45 10.22 14.76
N ILE A 14 -14.00 10.95 13.80
CA ILE A 14 -13.89 12.41 13.79
C ILE A 14 -14.91 12.94 14.76
N VAL A 15 -14.45 13.64 15.81
CA VAL A 15 -15.34 14.32 16.77
C VAL A 15 -15.95 15.56 16.12
N GLU A 16 -17.09 16.01 16.66
CA GLU A 16 -17.87 17.11 16.05
C GLU A 16 -17.06 18.40 15.87
N GLU A 17 -16.18 18.74 16.80
CA GLU A 17 -15.31 19.91 16.69
C GLU A 17 -14.37 19.82 15.49
N GLN A 18 -13.73 18.68 15.27
CA GLN A 18 -12.87 18.43 14.13
C GLN A 18 -13.67 18.45 12.83
N ARG A 19 -14.87 17.89 12.82
CA ARG A 19 -15.77 17.90 11.68
C ARG A 19 -16.09 19.33 11.25
N GLN A 20 -16.40 20.21 12.21
CA GLN A 20 -16.69 21.62 11.94
C GLN A 20 -15.46 22.34 11.34
N GLN A 21 -14.26 22.06 11.85
CA GLN A 21 -13.03 22.61 11.29
C GLN A 21 -12.76 22.17 9.86
N ILE A 22 -13.01 20.88 9.55
CA ILE A 22 -12.88 20.33 8.19
C ILE A 22 -13.91 20.98 7.26
N GLN A 23 -15.16 21.11 7.71
CA GLN A 23 -16.20 21.78 6.95
C GLN A 23 -15.87 23.25 6.67
N GLN A 24 -15.38 23.98 7.66
CA GLN A 24 -14.91 25.35 7.48
C GLN A 24 -13.77 25.47 6.48
N ALA A 25 -12.89 24.47 6.39
CA ALA A 25 -11.85 24.45 5.34
C ALA A 25 -12.47 24.27 3.96
N ALA A 26 -13.42 23.36 3.80
CA ALA A 26 -14.15 23.15 2.55
C ALA A 26 -14.92 24.41 2.13
N ASP A 27 -15.61 25.07 3.08
CA ASP A 27 -16.39 26.31 2.82
C ASP A 27 -15.48 27.48 2.38
N LYS A 28 -14.22 27.49 2.79
CA LYS A 28 -13.19 28.45 2.35
C LYS A 28 -12.55 28.10 1.00
N GLY A 29 -13.01 27.03 0.33
CA GLY A 29 -12.47 26.58 -0.94
C GLY A 29 -11.14 25.83 -0.84
N ILE A 30 -10.71 25.43 0.35
CA ILE A 30 -9.56 24.54 0.51
C ILE A 30 -9.99 23.15 0.06
N PRO A 31 -9.24 22.48 -0.83
CA PRO A 31 -9.54 21.11 -1.22
C PRO A 31 -9.62 20.17 -0.01
N VAL A 32 -10.72 19.45 0.10
CA VAL A 32 -10.96 18.49 1.17
C VAL A 32 -11.34 17.14 0.59
N TYR A 33 -10.64 16.11 1.02
CA TYR A 33 -10.98 14.71 0.77
C TYR A 33 -10.95 13.95 2.09
N THR A 34 -12.09 13.43 2.51
CA THR A 34 -12.16 12.50 3.65
C THR A 34 -12.80 11.20 3.23
N SER A 35 -12.18 10.09 3.59
CA SER A 35 -12.71 8.74 3.38
C SER A 35 -12.64 7.98 4.69
N MET A 36 -13.81 7.74 5.29
CA MET A 36 -13.96 7.07 6.57
C MET A 36 -14.74 5.77 6.34
N ALA A 37 -14.05 4.64 6.42
CA ALA A 37 -14.67 3.34 6.16
C ALA A 37 -15.78 2.99 7.16
N THR A 38 -15.66 3.44 8.42
CA THR A 38 -16.59 3.09 9.49
C THR A 38 -17.92 3.84 9.41
N ASN A 39 -17.93 5.06 8.91
CA ASN A 39 -19.14 5.86 8.73
C ASN A 39 -19.00 6.81 7.53
N PRO A 40 -19.29 6.32 6.31
CA PRO A 40 -19.20 7.12 5.09
C PRO A 40 -20.07 8.38 5.08
N ALA A 41 -21.15 8.40 5.87
CA ALA A 41 -22.03 9.57 5.98
C ALA A 41 -21.33 10.79 6.62
N ASN A 42 -20.22 10.57 7.32
CA ASN A 42 -19.41 11.63 7.90
C ASN A 42 -18.32 12.16 6.95
N ASN A 43 -18.20 11.59 5.75
CA ASN A 43 -17.23 12.08 4.77
C ASN A 43 -17.57 13.50 4.34
N ILE A 44 -16.54 14.34 4.31
CA ILE A 44 -16.58 15.70 3.77
C ILE A 44 -15.65 15.73 2.58
N CYS A 45 -16.17 16.10 1.43
CA CYS A 45 -15.38 16.19 0.21
C CYS A 45 -15.96 17.29 -0.68
N ASN A 46 -15.12 18.23 -1.10
CA ASN A 46 -15.48 19.28 -2.05
C ASN A 46 -14.76 19.15 -3.40
N LEU A 47 -14.12 18.01 -3.63
CA LEU A 47 -13.54 17.68 -4.94
C LEU A 47 -14.64 17.24 -5.92
N ASP A 48 -14.40 17.41 -7.21
CA ASP A 48 -15.31 16.87 -8.23
C ASP A 48 -15.25 15.33 -8.30
N SER A 49 -16.20 14.74 -9.01
CA SER A 49 -16.35 13.27 -9.08
C SER A 49 -15.15 12.57 -9.75
N VAL A 50 -14.49 13.22 -10.71
CA VAL A 50 -13.32 12.67 -11.40
C VAL A 50 -12.14 12.61 -10.43
N GLN A 51 -11.87 13.71 -9.74
CA GLN A 51 -10.83 13.80 -8.72
C GLN A 51 -11.04 12.79 -7.60
N GLN A 52 -12.28 12.65 -7.11
CA GLN A 52 -12.61 11.68 -6.07
C GLN A 52 -12.38 10.24 -6.52
N ASN A 53 -12.77 9.89 -7.76
CA ASN A 53 -12.62 8.55 -8.30
C ASN A 53 -11.14 8.18 -8.52
N LEU A 54 -10.33 9.12 -9.01
CA LEU A 54 -8.89 8.89 -9.16
C LEU A 54 -8.21 8.67 -7.81
N ILE A 55 -8.45 9.53 -6.82
CA ILE A 55 -7.89 9.35 -5.47
C ILE A 55 -8.32 8.00 -4.89
N ARG A 56 -9.60 7.65 -5.02
CA ARG A 56 -10.12 6.36 -4.55
C ARG A 56 -9.45 5.19 -5.25
N GLY A 57 -9.23 5.27 -6.55
CA GLY A 57 -8.53 4.25 -7.34
C GLY A 57 -7.11 4.00 -6.82
N TYR A 58 -6.33 5.05 -6.61
CA TYR A 58 -4.99 4.93 -6.04
C TYR A 58 -4.99 4.30 -4.64
N LEU A 59 -5.94 4.71 -3.78
CA LEU A 59 -6.05 4.17 -2.42
C LEU A 59 -6.49 2.70 -2.40
N THR A 60 -7.43 2.34 -3.26
CA THR A 60 -7.97 0.97 -3.36
C THR A 60 -6.91 -0.01 -3.86
N ASN A 61 -6.16 0.39 -4.88
CA ASN A 61 -5.12 -0.46 -5.46
C ASN A 61 -3.84 -0.47 -4.58
N GLY A 62 -3.56 0.62 -3.86
CA GLY A 62 -2.43 0.70 -2.94
C GLY A 62 -1.07 0.59 -3.64
N GLY A 63 -0.02 0.35 -2.85
CA GLY A 63 1.35 0.23 -3.31
C GLY A 63 2.04 1.58 -3.52
N LYS A 64 3.37 1.58 -3.46
CA LYS A 64 4.19 2.81 -3.50
C LYS A 64 3.98 3.62 -4.77
N THR A 65 3.87 2.97 -5.93
CA THR A 65 3.66 3.64 -7.21
C THR A 65 2.31 4.34 -7.25
N ASN A 66 1.24 3.69 -6.83
CA ASN A 66 -0.09 4.33 -6.76
C ASN A 66 -0.10 5.50 -5.77
N TYR A 67 0.52 5.36 -4.60
CA TYR A 67 0.59 6.47 -3.63
C TYR A 67 1.44 7.63 -4.14
N ARG A 68 2.56 7.37 -4.82
CA ARG A 68 3.37 8.41 -5.47
C ARG A 68 2.56 9.14 -6.55
N ASN A 69 1.87 8.42 -7.41
CA ASN A 69 1.02 8.99 -8.45
C ASN A 69 -0.14 9.80 -7.85
N MET A 70 -0.77 9.30 -6.79
CA MET A 70 -1.79 10.05 -6.06
C MET A 70 -1.27 11.39 -5.51
N LEU A 71 -0.12 11.38 -4.85
CA LEU A 71 0.47 12.60 -4.31
C LEU A 71 0.85 13.58 -5.43
N ASN A 72 1.42 13.09 -6.51
CA ASN A 72 1.74 13.89 -7.69
C ASN A 72 0.46 14.47 -8.33
N TYR A 73 -0.60 13.67 -8.43
CA TYR A 73 -1.89 14.13 -8.92
C TYR A 73 -2.46 15.25 -8.06
N ILE A 74 -2.45 15.09 -6.74
CA ILE A 74 -2.91 16.12 -5.80
C ILE A 74 -2.13 17.42 -5.98
N ARG A 75 -0.80 17.33 -6.05
CA ARG A 75 0.07 18.50 -6.19
C ARG A 75 -0.06 19.21 -7.55
N LYS A 76 -0.37 18.49 -8.60
CA LYS A 76 -0.49 19.01 -9.95
C LYS A 76 -1.89 19.52 -10.26
N ALA A 77 -2.90 18.69 -10.00
CA ALA A 77 -4.25 18.91 -10.51
C ALA A 77 -5.23 19.48 -9.47
N ILE A 78 -4.99 19.28 -8.18
CA ILE A 78 -5.89 19.72 -7.12
C ILE A 78 -5.41 21.01 -6.48
N ASP A 79 -4.20 21.06 -5.94
CA ASP A 79 -3.68 22.28 -5.34
C ASP A 79 -2.91 23.19 -6.32
N GLY A 80 -2.55 22.67 -7.49
CA GLY A 80 -1.95 23.44 -8.57
C GLY A 80 -0.57 24.03 -8.26
N LYS A 81 0.10 23.59 -7.20
CA LYS A 81 1.32 24.24 -6.71
C LYS A 81 2.60 23.77 -7.39
N ILE A 82 2.57 22.64 -8.06
CA ILE A 82 3.75 22.08 -8.73
C ILE A 82 3.40 21.75 -10.18
N SER A 83 3.60 22.74 -11.06
CA SER A 83 3.35 22.56 -12.50
C SER A 83 4.40 21.71 -13.22
N SER A 84 5.60 21.56 -12.64
CA SER A 84 6.70 20.76 -13.21
C SER A 84 6.56 19.26 -13.03
N ILE A 85 5.54 18.78 -12.29
CA ILE A 85 5.27 17.35 -12.16
C ILE A 85 4.87 16.82 -13.55
N PRO A 86 5.51 15.72 -14.03
CA PRO A 86 5.13 15.09 -15.29
C PRO A 86 3.69 14.59 -15.26
N GLU A 87 3.19 14.17 -16.41
CA GLU A 87 1.86 13.57 -16.49
C GLU A 87 1.79 12.37 -15.54
N VAL A 88 0.70 12.30 -14.77
CA VAL A 88 0.51 11.29 -13.74
C VAL A 88 -0.27 10.14 -14.36
N GLU A 89 0.23 8.94 -14.21
CA GLU A 89 -0.44 7.73 -14.68
C GLU A 89 -1.70 7.46 -13.86
N ASP A 90 -2.71 6.89 -14.50
CA ASP A 90 -3.94 6.44 -13.83
C ASP A 90 -3.64 5.35 -12.79
N PRO A 91 -4.57 5.14 -11.82
CA PRO A 91 -4.41 4.09 -10.82
C PRO A 91 -4.20 2.72 -11.48
N ALA A 92 -3.05 2.11 -11.23
CA ALA A 92 -2.73 0.77 -11.72
C ALA A 92 -3.35 -0.30 -10.81
N GLU A 93 -4.00 -1.29 -11.42
CA GLU A 93 -4.47 -2.46 -10.67
C GLU A 93 -3.29 -3.22 -10.06
N ARG A 94 -3.46 -3.67 -8.83
CA ARG A 94 -2.47 -4.45 -8.12
C ARG A 94 -3.05 -5.85 -7.82
N PRO A 95 -2.26 -6.92 -7.97
CA PRO A 95 -2.74 -8.26 -7.64
C PRO A 95 -3.17 -8.37 -6.18
N SER A 96 -4.31 -9.04 -5.95
CA SER A 96 -4.79 -9.34 -4.59
C SER A 96 -4.05 -10.50 -3.93
N ASP A 97 -3.39 -11.32 -4.72
CA ASP A 97 -2.70 -12.53 -4.30
C ASP A 97 -1.31 -12.57 -4.92
N MET A 98 -0.27 -12.40 -4.10
CA MET A 98 1.13 -12.31 -4.54
C MET A 98 2.10 -12.60 -3.42
N LEU A 99 3.33 -12.97 -3.79
CA LEU A 99 4.50 -12.80 -2.95
C LEU A 99 5.13 -11.44 -3.26
N TYR A 100 5.84 -10.88 -2.32
CA TYR A 100 6.51 -9.60 -2.52
C TYR A 100 7.86 -9.55 -1.82
N HIS A 101 8.70 -8.62 -2.20
CA HIS A 101 9.96 -8.35 -1.53
C HIS A 101 10.26 -6.86 -1.57
N ALA A 102 10.95 -6.35 -0.56
CA ALA A 102 11.52 -5.01 -0.63
C ALA A 102 12.60 -4.97 -1.71
N GLY A 103 12.67 -3.88 -2.48
CA GLY A 103 13.66 -3.73 -3.53
C GLY A 103 15.09 -3.82 -3.01
N LEU A 104 15.95 -4.56 -3.69
CA LEU A 104 17.36 -4.74 -3.30
C LEU A 104 18.24 -3.53 -3.66
N THR A 105 17.91 -2.84 -4.74
CA THR A 105 18.69 -1.73 -5.29
C THR A 105 18.02 -0.38 -5.11
N ASN A 106 16.71 -0.37 -5.01
CA ASN A 106 15.90 0.80 -4.75
C ASN A 106 14.85 0.43 -3.70
N PRO A 107 15.00 0.87 -2.44
CA PRO A 107 14.07 0.54 -1.37
C PRO A 107 12.66 1.11 -1.58
N ASP A 108 12.48 1.99 -2.57
CA ASP A 108 11.17 2.52 -2.96
C ASP A 108 10.44 1.59 -3.94
N ASP A 109 11.11 0.64 -4.57
CA ASP A 109 10.50 -0.30 -5.50
C ASP A 109 10.02 -1.55 -4.76
N GLU A 110 8.73 -1.80 -4.82
CA GLU A 110 8.16 -3.08 -4.40
C GLU A 110 8.31 -4.09 -5.53
N LEU A 111 8.85 -5.26 -5.20
CA LEU A 111 8.92 -6.40 -6.12
C LEU A 111 7.74 -7.33 -5.83
N GLU A 112 6.95 -7.61 -6.85
CA GLU A 112 5.72 -8.38 -6.76
C GLU A 112 5.79 -9.60 -7.68
N PHE A 113 5.40 -10.76 -7.15
CA PHE A 113 5.52 -12.04 -7.84
C PHE A 113 4.20 -12.81 -7.72
N LEU A 114 3.62 -13.18 -8.86
CA LEU A 114 2.35 -13.90 -8.91
C LEU A 114 2.47 -15.40 -8.59
N THR A 115 3.69 -15.95 -8.65
CA THR A 115 3.95 -17.37 -8.41
C THR A 115 5.16 -17.57 -7.51
N VAL A 116 5.15 -18.65 -6.74
CA VAL A 116 6.28 -19.08 -5.91
C VAL A 116 7.52 -19.30 -6.77
N ALA A 117 7.37 -19.91 -7.94
CA ALA A 117 8.50 -20.18 -8.85
C ALA A 117 9.23 -18.90 -9.28
N ASN A 118 8.50 -17.83 -9.63
CA ASN A 118 9.09 -16.55 -10.00
C ASN A 118 9.78 -15.88 -8.80
N TYR A 119 9.18 -15.98 -7.62
CA TYR A 119 9.77 -15.47 -6.39
C TYR A 119 11.06 -16.22 -6.03
N GLU A 120 11.04 -17.55 -6.05
CA GLU A 120 12.25 -18.35 -5.78
C GLU A 120 13.35 -18.10 -6.82
N LYS A 121 12.98 -17.91 -8.09
CA LYS A 121 13.95 -17.50 -9.11
C LYS A 121 14.61 -16.17 -8.75
N PHE A 122 13.81 -15.17 -8.37
CA PHE A 122 14.31 -13.89 -7.89
C PHE A 122 15.27 -14.05 -6.69
N MET A 123 14.87 -14.84 -5.68
CA MET A 123 15.73 -15.10 -4.52
C MET A 123 17.05 -15.75 -4.92
N LYS A 124 17.04 -16.69 -5.84
CA LYS A 124 18.27 -17.37 -6.35
C LYS A 124 19.15 -16.41 -7.15
N ASP A 125 18.57 -15.64 -8.06
CA ASP A 125 19.29 -14.66 -8.88
C ASP A 125 19.98 -13.59 -8.00
N ASN A 126 19.39 -13.25 -6.86
CA ASN A 126 19.90 -12.26 -5.91
C ASN A 126 20.66 -12.87 -4.73
N ARG A 127 20.94 -14.17 -4.73
CA ARG A 127 21.70 -14.90 -3.69
C ARG A 127 21.04 -14.84 -2.29
N LEU A 128 19.75 -14.64 -2.24
CA LEU A 128 18.94 -14.68 -1.00
C LEU A 128 18.54 -16.11 -0.65
N TYR A 129 18.26 -16.94 -1.67
CA TYR A 129 17.88 -18.33 -1.46
C TYR A 129 19.04 -19.16 -0.92
N LYS A 130 18.79 -19.91 0.15
CA LYS A 130 19.78 -20.79 0.78
C LYS A 130 19.26 -22.22 0.75
N GLU A 131 20.00 -23.09 0.06
CA GLU A 131 19.65 -24.49 -0.08
C GLU A 131 19.56 -25.18 1.30
N GLY A 132 18.47 -25.92 1.55
CA GLY A 132 18.24 -26.61 2.81
C GLY A 132 17.90 -25.73 4.02
N ALA A 133 17.84 -24.41 3.85
CA ALA A 133 17.42 -23.52 4.92
C ALA A 133 15.91 -23.60 5.17
N ARG A 134 15.50 -23.35 6.42
CA ARG A 134 14.10 -23.30 6.81
C ARG A 134 13.36 -22.19 6.07
N LYS A 135 12.10 -22.47 5.74
CA LYS A 135 11.19 -21.56 5.04
C LYS A 135 10.25 -20.88 6.02
N ILE A 136 10.28 -19.56 6.06
CA ILE A 136 9.40 -18.75 6.91
C ILE A 136 8.44 -17.97 6.01
N MET A 137 7.15 -18.23 6.16
CA MET A 137 6.12 -17.43 5.47
C MET A 137 5.66 -16.28 6.37
N ILE A 138 5.55 -15.08 5.82
CA ILE A 138 5.00 -13.91 6.51
C ILE A 138 3.68 -13.54 5.83
N THR A 139 2.62 -13.36 6.60
CA THR A 139 1.29 -13.03 6.08
C THR A 139 0.56 -12.04 7.00
N GLY A 140 -0.61 -11.56 6.55
CA GLY A 140 -1.44 -10.61 7.24
C GLY A 140 -1.36 -9.21 6.63
N GLN A 141 -2.14 -8.28 7.16
CA GLN A 141 -2.07 -6.87 6.75
C GLN A 141 -0.83 -6.23 7.35
N MET A 142 0.17 -6.04 6.51
CA MET A 142 1.43 -5.46 6.91
C MET A 142 1.55 -4.05 6.39
N ALA A 143 1.82 -3.13 7.29
CA ALA A 143 2.16 -1.77 6.90
C ALA A 143 3.55 -1.75 6.23
N ASP A 144 4.51 -2.43 6.84
CA ASP A 144 5.88 -2.57 6.34
C ASP A 144 6.55 -3.76 7.03
N ALA A 145 6.87 -4.79 6.27
CA ALA A 145 7.58 -5.97 6.74
C ALA A 145 9.06 -6.01 6.35
N THR A 146 9.56 -4.97 5.68
CA THR A 146 10.93 -4.93 5.14
C THR A 146 11.98 -5.28 6.20
N GLY A 147 11.93 -4.63 7.36
CA GLY A 147 12.90 -4.91 8.42
C GLY A 147 12.84 -6.32 8.98
N LEU A 148 11.65 -6.95 9.03
CA LEU A 148 11.48 -8.34 9.43
C LEU A 148 12.03 -9.30 8.37
N ILE A 149 11.72 -9.05 7.09
CA ILE A 149 12.23 -9.84 5.96
C ILE A 149 13.75 -9.83 5.98
N GLU A 150 14.37 -8.66 6.01
CA GLU A 150 15.84 -8.49 6.02
C GLU A 150 16.49 -9.17 7.24
N ALA A 151 15.88 -9.04 8.41
CA ALA A 151 16.41 -9.67 9.64
C ALA A 151 16.39 -11.20 9.53
N LEU A 152 15.30 -11.80 9.05
CA LEU A 152 15.18 -13.24 8.87
C LEU A 152 16.12 -13.77 7.79
N GLU A 153 16.26 -13.07 6.68
CA GLU A 153 17.21 -13.43 5.62
C GLU A 153 18.65 -13.39 6.10
N LYS A 154 19.01 -12.39 6.90
CA LYS A 154 20.32 -12.26 7.53
C LYS A 154 20.60 -13.45 8.48
N GLU A 155 19.60 -13.91 9.22
CA GLU A 155 19.70 -15.10 10.08
C GLU A 155 19.73 -16.42 9.29
N GLY A 156 19.54 -16.37 7.97
CA GLY A 156 19.73 -17.54 7.13
C GLY A 156 18.47 -18.27 6.74
N TYR A 157 17.31 -17.71 6.94
CA TYR A 157 16.04 -18.29 6.52
C TYR A 157 15.72 -17.96 5.05
N ASN A 158 14.93 -18.82 4.40
CA ASN A 158 14.23 -18.50 3.17
C ASN A 158 12.89 -17.86 3.53
N VAL A 159 12.71 -16.59 3.23
CA VAL A 159 11.54 -15.81 3.66
C VAL A 159 10.57 -15.66 2.50
N TYR A 160 9.28 -15.91 2.76
CA TYR A 160 8.20 -15.84 1.77
C TYR A 160 7.11 -14.88 2.26
N PRO A 161 7.23 -13.58 2.00
CA PRO A 161 6.19 -12.61 2.32
C PRO A 161 5.01 -12.76 1.35
N VAL A 162 3.83 -13.00 1.87
CA VAL A 162 2.61 -13.28 1.10
C VAL A 162 1.53 -12.28 1.44
N GLN A 163 1.02 -11.59 0.44
CA GLN A 163 -0.26 -10.92 0.48
C GLN A 163 -1.27 -11.77 -0.27
N SER A 164 -2.36 -12.18 0.37
CA SER A 164 -3.36 -13.01 -0.29
C SER A 164 -4.75 -12.84 0.31
N MET A 165 -5.73 -12.66 -0.57
CA MET A 165 -7.15 -12.65 -0.23
C MET A 165 -7.80 -14.03 -0.46
N THR A 166 -7.36 -14.75 -1.48
CA THR A 166 -8.04 -15.97 -1.94
C THR A 166 -7.13 -17.20 -2.09
N LYS A 167 -5.81 -17.01 -2.30
CA LYS A 167 -4.87 -18.09 -2.62
C LYS A 167 -3.92 -18.46 -1.47
N PHE A 168 -4.21 -18.06 -0.26
CA PHE A 168 -3.30 -18.27 0.87
C PHE A 168 -2.94 -19.75 1.07
N MET A 169 -3.95 -20.65 1.04
CA MET A 169 -3.71 -22.09 1.18
C MET A 169 -2.87 -22.64 0.02
N SER A 170 -3.08 -22.18 -1.20
CA SER A 170 -2.27 -22.58 -2.35
C SER A 170 -0.80 -22.18 -2.16
N PHE A 171 -0.51 -20.99 -1.65
CA PHE A 171 0.85 -20.60 -1.32
C PHE A 171 1.48 -21.44 -0.22
N ILE A 172 0.72 -21.84 0.81
CA ILE A 172 1.20 -22.77 1.84
C ILE A 172 1.56 -24.12 1.20
N ASP A 173 0.67 -24.65 0.36
CA ASP A 173 0.88 -25.94 -0.29
C ASP A 173 2.10 -25.94 -1.22
N GLU A 174 2.35 -24.83 -1.92
CA GLU A 174 3.50 -24.71 -2.81
C GLU A 174 4.81 -24.46 -2.06
N VAL A 175 4.82 -23.57 -1.08
CA VAL A 175 6.02 -23.18 -0.32
C VAL A 175 6.42 -24.27 0.69
N GLN A 176 5.45 -24.93 1.33
CA GLN A 176 5.65 -25.85 2.44
C GLN A 176 6.50 -25.21 3.56
N PRO A 177 6.02 -24.11 4.19
CA PRO A 177 6.81 -23.38 5.17
C PRO A 177 6.98 -24.16 6.46
N ASP A 178 8.16 -24.05 7.10
CA ASP A 178 8.44 -24.59 8.45
C ASP A 178 7.73 -23.78 9.53
N ALA A 179 7.49 -22.48 9.28
CA ALA A 179 6.76 -21.61 10.20
C ALA A 179 6.03 -20.50 9.43
N ILE A 180 4.95 -20.00 10.02
CA ILE A 180 4.15 -18.88 9.49
C ILE A 180 4.08 -17.80 10.56
N ILE A 181 4.46 -16.58 10.20
CA ILE A 181 4.28 -15.37 11.01
C ILE A 181 3.06 -14.62 10.47
N ASN A 182 2.00 -14.57 11.25
CA ASN A 182 0.80 -13.81 10.90
C ASN A 182 0.83 -12.47 11.61
N MET A 183 0.88 -11.37 10.83
CA MET A 183 0.92 -10.00 11.32
C MET A 183 -0.47 -9.32 11.30
N ALA A 184 -1.55 -10.06 10.99
CA ALA A 184 -2.91 -9.55 11.06
C ALA A 184 -3.31 -9.26 12.52
N HIS A 185 -4.07 -8.18 12.70
CA HIS A 185 -4.64 -7.77 14.00
C HIS A 185 -6.04 -8.38 14.18
#